data_2995a0913d1ff0a3ac771fb9847705ba
#
_entry.id   2995a0913d1ff0a3ac771fb9847705ba
#
_cell.length_a   1.000
_cell.length_b   1.000
_cell.length_c   1.000
_cell.angle_alpha   90.00
_cell.angle_beta   90.00
_cell.angle_gamma   90.00
#
_symmetry.space_group_name_H-M   'P 1'
#
loop_
_entity.id
_entity.type
_entity.pdbx_description
1 polymer ?
#
loop_
_entity_poly.entity_id
_entity_poly.type
_entity_poly.pdbx_seq_one_letter_code
_entity_poly.pdbx_strand_id
1 'polypeptide(L)'
;MNRRERLTRCYSHEELDRPAVYSRTGFPGNDPSYDKLKAYLQEHTELKAGWSGFRETPYPTESYREPYSEDFERHVTILHTPKGDLQCSMMASLKGQPGMAETYFIKTREDAEKYLSLPLPKIHGDASSFFVSVEQIGDDGIVDVSLGMNPAGTVATLLGTDAFAIMSVMDRDVIHDLCQREMNIIMRRLKFILDNKIGPFFSMAGEEYIVPPIHGPIDFHDFNVRYDKPIIDLIHDSGGYIHIHCHGSIKKVFHEFINMGVNVLHPFEAPSMGDITPHEAKELAKGKICLEGNIQINRMYDATPEEIKEETELLIQTVFDDHKGLIVCPTASPYIRGEGEECFPQYKAMIDTVLEWNRRMK
;
A
#
# COMPACT_ATOMS: atom_id res chain seq x y z
N MET A 1 22.35 -16.12 3.07
CA MET A 1 21.22 -15.72 2.18
C MET A 1 21.45 -14.29 1.75
N ASN A 2 21.34 -13.95 0.43
CA ASN A 2 21.41 -12.54 0.00
C ASN A 2 20.04 -11.85 0.25
N ARG A 3 19.98 -10.52 0.03
CA ARG A 3 18.77 -9.72 0.35
C ARG A 3 17.58 -10.10 -0.54
N ARG A 4 17.83 -10.28 -1.84
CA ARG A 4 16.80 -10.69 -2.79
C ARG A 4 16.21 -12.05 -2.45
N GLU A 5 17.07 -13.04 -2.15
CA GLU A 5 16.62 -14.39 -1.75
C GLU A 5 15.76 -14.33 -0.49
N ARG A 6 16.16 -13.50 0.50
CA ARG A 6 15.41 -13.37 1.76
C ARG A 6 14.00 -12.80 1.53
N LEU A 7 13.87 -11.73 0.72
CA LEU A 7 12.54 -11.23 0.35
C LEU A 7 11.73 -12.27 -0.41
N THR A 8 12.32 -12.94 -1.40
CA THR A 8 11.61 -13.99 -2.16
C THR A 8 11.06 -15.07 -1.24
N ARG A 9 11.84 -15.52 -0.27
CA ARG A 9 11.40 -16.50 0.72
C ARG A 9 10.35 -15.94 1.70
N CYS A 10 10.35 -14.65 2.00
CA CYS A 10 9.24 -14.01 2.71
C CYS A 10 7.93 -14.16 1.93
N TYR A 11 7.95 -13.86 0.64
CA TYR A 11 6.76 -13.94 -0.22
C TYR A 11 6.27 -15.37 -0.45
N SER A 12 7.18 -16.36 -0.49
CA SER A 12 6.83 -17.79 -0.60
C SER A 12 6.64 -18.50 0.75
N HIS A 13 6.75 -17.78 1.87
CA HIS A 13 6.63 -18.27 3.24
C HIS A 13 7.60 -19.42 3.56
N GLU A 14 8.82 -19.33 3.06
CA GLU A 14 9.90 -20.30 3.31
C GLU A 14 10.76 -19.89 4.52
N GLU A 15 11.60 -20.83 4.99
CA GLU A 15 12.51 -20.61 6.11
C GLU A 15 13.58 -19.57 5.80
N LEU A 16 13.86 -18.70 6.78
CA LEU A 16 14.80 -17.59 6.70
C LEU A 16 15.95 -17.74 7.70
N ASP A 17 17.12 -17.20 7.35
CA ASP A 17 18.28 -17.12 8.25
C ASP A 17 18.10 -16.04 9.33
N ARG A 18 17.32 -15.02 9.09
CA ARG A 18 16.84 -13.96 9.98
C ARG A 18 15.57 -13.33 9.40
N PRO A 19 14.80 -12.53 10.15
CA PRO A 19 13.76 -11.72 9.55
C PRO A 19 14.34 -10.81 8.45
N ALA A 20 13.57 -10.51 7.43
CA ALA A 20 13.92 -9.41 6.56
C ALA A 20 13.70 -8.07 7.29
N VAL A 21 14.38 -7.02 6.89
CA VAL A 21 14.16 -5.66 7.39
C VAL A 21 14.05 -4.70 6.20
N TYR A 22 12.99 -3.93 6.18
CA TYR A 22 12.69 -2.99 5.11
C TYR A 22 12.20 -1.66 5.70
N SER A 23 12.33 -0.59 4.97
CA SER A 23 11.65 0.68 5.25
C SER A 23 11.03 1.24 3.99
N ARG A 24 9.77 1.66 4.09
CA ARG A 24 9.11 2.40 3.02
C ARG A 24 9.85 3.70 2.72
N THR A 25 9.92 4.08 1.46
CA THR A 25 10.81 5.13 0.95
C THR A 25 10.10 6.40 0.49
N GLY A 26 8.86 6.63 0.95
CA GLY A 26 8.08 7.83 0.67
C GLY A 26 8.54 9.03 1.50
N PHE A 27 9.83 9.39 1.39
CA PHE A 27 10.40 10.54 2.11
C PHE A 27 9.80 11.88 1.65
N PRO A 28 9.80 12.91 2.53
CA PRO A 28 9.51 14.27 2.11
C PRO A 28 10.40 14.69 0.93
N GLY A 29 9.80 15.24 -0.14
CA GLY A 29 10.53 15.58 -1.35
C GLY A 29 11.61 16.66 -1.09
N ASN A 30 12.81 16.48 -1.66
CA ASN A 30 13.94 17.40 -1.54
C ASN A 30 14.32 17.75 -0.09
N ASP A 31 14.31 16.75 0.80
CA ASP A 31 14.65 16.93 2.20
C ASP A 31 16.00 16.27 2.52
N PRO A 32 17.08 17.07 2.68
CA PRO A 32 18.41 16.54 2.94
C PRO A 32 18.58 15.99 4.35
N SER A 33 17.69 16.30 5.30
CA SER A 33 17.75 15.74 6.65
C SER A 33 17.69 14.20 6.64
N TYR A 34 17.06 13.61 5.63
CA TYR A 34 16.94 12.17 5.45
C TYR A 34 18.10 11.51 4.69
N ASP A 35 19.10 12.23 4.23
CA ASP A 35 20.14 11.65 3.37
C ASP A 35 20.98 10.59 4.10
N LYS A 36 21.26 10.80 5.39
CA LYS A 36 21.93 9.81 6.24
C LYS A 36 21.10 8.53 6.42
N LEU A 37 19.80 8.68 6.65
CA LEU A 37 18.89 7.53 6.75
C LEU A 37 18.81 6.78 5.42
N LYS A 38 18.63 7.48 4.29
CA LYS A 38 18.59 6.86 2.96
C LYS A 38 19.86 6.03 2.67
N ALA A 39 21.04 6.58 2.98
CA ALA A 39 22.30 5.87 2.81
C ALA A 39 22.37 4.60 3.69
N TYR A 40 21.91 4.71 4.94
CA TYR A 40 21.89 3.58 5.86
C TYR A 40 20.92 2.48 5.43
N LEU A 41 19.74 2.85 4.96
CA LEU A 41 18.76 1.91 4.40
C LEU A 41 19.33 1.17 3.18
N GLN A 42 19.95 1.90 2.25
CA GLN A 42 20.58 1.32 1.06
C GLN A 42 21.63 0.27 1.40
N GLU A 43 22.42 0.53 2.43
CA GLU A 43 23.52 -0.35 2.84
C GLU A 43 23.06 -1.55 3.67
N HIS A 44 22.03 -1.41 4.50
CA HIS A 44 21.77 -2.36 5.59
C HIS A 44 20.39 -3.07 5.51
N THR A 45 19.49 -2.68 4.60
CA THR A 45 18.15 -3.29 4.50
C THR A 45 17.93 -4.03 3.19
N GLU A 46 16.95 -4.92 3.14
CA GLU A 46 16.39 -5.44 1.91
C GLU A 46 15.71 -4.29 1.15
N LEU A 47 15.86 -4.23 -0.19
CA LEU A 47 15.35 -3.13 -0.99
C LEU A 47 14.12 -3.54 -1.81
N LYS A 48 13.17 -2.63 -1.96
CA LYS A 48 12.03 -2.77 -2.88
C LYS A 48 12.01 -1.55 -3.79
N ALA A 49 12.33 -1.75 -5.07
CA ALA A 49 12.23 -0.71 -6.09
C ALA A 49 10.83 -0.73 -6.71
N GLY A 50 10.05 0.33 -6.50
CA GLY A 50 8.71 0.43 -7.09
C GLY A 50 8.77 0.62 -8.61
N TRP A 51 7.92 -0.09 -9.36
CA TRP A 51 7.75 0.09 -10.78
C TRP A 51 6.27 0.21 -11.17
N SER A 52 5.96 1.21 -12.00
CA SER A 52 4.63 1.48 -12.57
C SER A 52 4.76 2.11 -13.96
N GLY A 53 5.56 1.46 -14.83
CA GLY A 53 5.91 2.01 -16.16
C GLY A 53 4.78 1.97 -17.20
N PHE A 54 3.57 1.52 -16.86
CA PHE A 54 2.39 1.63 -17.69
C PHE A 54 1.76 3.02 -17.62
N ARG A 55 1.00 3.37 -18.65
CA ARG A 55 0.20 4.59 -18.73
C ARG A 55 -1.19 4.23 -19.23
N GLU A 56 -2.16 5.02 -18.84
CA GLU A 56 -3.54 4.95 -19.30
C GLU A 56 -3.82 6.09 -20.28
N THR A 57 -4.65 5.83 -21.28
CA THR A 57 -5.19 6.94 -22.08
C THR A 57 -5.98 7.85 -21.15
N PRO A 58 -5.58 9.12 -21.00
CA PRO A 58 -6.25 10.04 -20.08
C PRO A 58 -7.67 10.32 -20.52
N TYR A 59 -8.55 10.51 -19.55
CA TYR A 59 -9.88 11.07 -19.82
C TYR A 59 -9.79 12.57 -20.05
N PRO A 60 -10.70 13.15 -20.84
CA PRO A 60 -10.75 14.59 -21.02
C PRO A 60 -11.03 15.28 -19.67
N THR A 61 -10.09 16.13 -19.22
CA THR A 61 -10.23 16.88 -17.98
C THR A 61 -9.80 18.31 -18.17
N GLU A 62 -10.44 19.20 -17.44
CA GLU A 62 -10.03 20.59 -17.26
C GLU A 62 -9.70 20.83 -15.79
N SER A 63 -8.70 21.66 -15.51
CA SER A 63 -8.34 22.00 -14.13
C SER A 63 -7.99 23.49 -14.02
N TYR A 64 -8.44 24.09 -12.93
CA TYR A 64 -8.10 25.48 -12.61
C TYR A 64 -7.89 25.65 -11.10
N ARG A 65 -7.33 26.78 -10.71
CA ARG A 65 -7.05 27.13 -9.32
C ARG A 65 -7.77 28.40 -8.93
N GLU A 66 -8.26 28.43 -7.71
CA GLU A 66 -8.92 29.58 -7.10
C GLU A 66 -8.24 29.92 -5.77
N PRO A 67 -8.01 31.21 -5.47
CA PRO A 67 -7.61 31.63 -4.14
C PRO A 67 -8.68 31.22 -3.11
N TYR A 68 -8.26 30.66 -1.97
CA TYR A 68 -9.18 30.28 -0.91
C TYR A 68 -8.89 31.03 0.40
N SER A 69 -7.62 31.04 0.84
CA SER A 69 -7.17 31.77 2.02
C SER A 69 -5.69 32.15 1.88
N GLU A 70 -5.09 32.76 2.91
CA GLU A 70 -3.66 33.04 2.94
C GLU A 70 -2.79 31.78 2.89
N ASP A 71 -3.34 30.63 3.33
CA ASP A 71 -2.60 29.38 3.49
C ASP A 71 -2.96 28.32 2.46
N PHE A 72 -4.11 28.49 1.76
CA PHE A 72 -4.63 27.47 0.86
C PHE A 72 -5.17 28.07 -0.44
N GLU A 73 -4.98 27.34 -1.53
CA GLU A 73 -5.69 27.53 -2.80
C GLU A 73 -6.59 26.30 -3.06
N ARG A 74 -7.72 26.54 -3.75
CA ARG A 74 -8.62 25.47 -4.21
C ARG A 74 -8.21 25.01 -5.59
N HIS A 75 -7.95 23.74 -5.78
CA HIS A 75 -7.76 23.10 -7.08
C HIS A 75 -9.07 22.43 -7.49
N VAL A 76 -9.64 22.85 -8.59
CA VAL A 76 -10.87 22.29 -9.17
C VAL A 76 -10.51 21.46 -10.39
N THR A 77 -11.08 20.26 -10.49
CA THR A 77 -10.94 19.40 -11.66
C THR A 77 -12.32 19.02 -12.19
N ILE A 78 -12.53 19.24 -13.49
CA ILE A 78 -13.73 18.86 -14.24
C ILE A 78 -13.36 17.66 -15.11
N LEU A 79 -14.12 16.57 -14.98
CA LEU A 79 -14.01 15.36 -15.79
C LEU A 79 -15.17 15.35 -16.78
N HIS A 80 -14.85 15.43 -18.07
CA HIS A 80 -15.84 15.37 -19.13
C HIS A 80 -16.22 13.91 -19.43
N THR A 81 -17.49 13.59 -19.28
CA THR A 81 -18.02 12.25 -19.60
C THR A 81 -19.04 12.30 -20.73
N PRO A 82 -19.30 11.20 -21.44
CA PRO A 82 -20.35 11.15 -22.47
C PRO A 82 -21.76 11.55 -22.00
N LYS A 83 -22.03 11.43 -20.69
CA LYS A 83 -23.33 11.77 -20.08
C LYS A 83 -23.33 13.12 -19.32
N GLY A 84 -22.27 13.93 -19.44
CA GLY A 84 -22.14 15.21 -18.77
C GLY A 84 -20.94 15.27 -17.81
N ASP A 85 -20.66 16.45 -17.31
CA ASP A 85 -19.48 16.74 -16.52
C ASP A 85 -19.61 16.27 -15.07
N LEU A 86 -18.46 15.87 -14.49
CA LEU A 86 -18.25 15.63 -13.07
C LEU A 86 -17.18 16.59 -12.56
N GLN A 87 -17.33 17.06 -11.33
CA GLN A 87 -16.39 18.02 -10.74
C GLN A 87 -16.00 17.60 -9.34
N CYS A 88 -14.70 17.70 -9.05
CA CYS A 88 -14.16 17.59 -7.69
C CYS A 88 -13.29 18.80 -7.36
N SER A 89 -13.03 19.02 -6.06
CA SER A 89 -12.12 20.03 -5.58
C SER A 89 -11.27 19.55 -4.42
N MET A 90 -10.07 20.08 -4.31
CA MET A 90 -9.17 19.86 -3.18
C MET A 90 -8.55 21.18 -2.72
N MET A 91 -8.31 21.28 -1.44
CA MET A 91 -7.55 22.35 -0.82
C MET A 91 -6.08 22.01 -0.86
N ALA A 92 -5.28 22.82 -1.54
CA ALA A 92 -3.83 22.65 -1.59
C ALA A 92 -3.15 23.70 -0.72
N SER A 93 -2.24 23.28 0.14
CA SER A 93 -1.51 24.22 1.01
C SER A 93 -0.46 25.00 0.23
N LEU A 94 -0.44 26.30 0.41
CA LEU A 94 0.62 27.19 -0.09
C LEU A 94 1.89 27.13 0.78
N LYS A 95 1.80 26.50 1.97
CA LYS A 95 2.90 26.39 2.95
C LYS A 95 3.48 24.98 3.08
N GLY A 96 3.18 24.10 2.12
CA GLY A 96 3.71 22.72 2.11
C GLY A 96 3.08 21.78 3.14
N GLN A 97 1.94 22.14 3.72
CA GLN A 97 1.13 21.26 4.56
C GLN A 97 0.35 20.25 3.67
N PRO A 98 -0.12 19.12 4.22
CA PRO A 98 -0.99 18.21 3.48
C PRO A 98 -2.24 18.92 2.93
N GLY A 99 -2.61 18.61 1.70
CA GLY A 99 -3.88 19.04 1.10
C GLY A 99 -5.05 18.22 1.64
N MET A 100 -6.28 18.67 1.38
CA MET A 100 -7.49 18.01 1.83
C MET A 100 -8.53 18.00 0.69
N ALA A 101 -9.15 16.84 0.45
CA ALA A 101 -10.30 16.77 -0.47
C ALA A 101 -11.46 17.57 0.11
N GLU A 102 -12.05 18.45 -0.72
CA GLU A 102 -13.20 19.28 -0.36
C GLU A 102 -14.48 18.69 -0.97
N THR A 103 -14.43 18.29 -2.23
CA THR A 103 -15.53 17.58 -2.91
C THR A 103 -15.00 16.45 -3.78
N TYR A 104 -15.85 15.50 -4.09
CA TYR A 104 -15.53 14.30 -4.87
C TYR A 104 -16.29 14.28 -6.20
N PHE A 105 -15.83 13.49 -7.17
CA PHE A 105 -16.48 13.39 -8.48
C PHE A 105 -17.89 12.80 -8.41
N ILE A 106 -18.10 11.82 -7.55
CA ILE A 106 -19.37 11.07 -7.44
C ILE A 106 -20.03 11.40 -6.11
N LYS A 107 -21.20 12.00 -6.16
CA LYS A 107 -22.00 12.39 -4.98
C LYS A 107 -23.38 11.71 -4.98
N THR A 108 -23.83 11.27 -6.16
CA THR A 108 -25.14 10.70 -6.40
C THR A 108 -25.06 9.52 -7.36
N ARG A 109 -26.13 8.74 -7.44
CA ARG A 109 -26.29 7.68 -8.44
C ARG A 109 -26.12 8.21 -9.87
N GLU A 110 -26.67 9.41 -10.17
CA GLU A 110 -26.54 10.03 -11.48
C GLU A 110 -25.07 10.33 -11.82
N ASP A 111 -24.29 10.82 -10.86
CA ASP A 111 -22.85 11.05 -11.07
C ASP A 111 -22.10 9.74 -11.33
N ALA A 112 -22.45 8.66 -10.61
CA ALA A 112 -21.89 7.34 -10.88
C ALA A 112 -22.21 6.84 -12.29
N GLU A 113 -23.43 7.07 -12.79
CA GLU A 113 -23.83 6.72 -14.15
C GLU A 113 -23.08 7.56 -15.22
N LYS A 114 -22.76 8.82 -14.92
CA LYS A 114 -21.88 9.64 -15.76
C LYS A 114 -20.49 9.03 -15.80
N TYR A 115 -19.88 8.69 -14.66
CA TYR A 115 -18.56 8.08 -14.58
C TYR A 115 -18.52 6.73 -15.30
N LEU A 116 -19.51 5.87 -15.09
CA LEU A 116 -19.65 4.57 -15.76
C LEU A 116 -19.78 4.69 -17.29
N SER A 117 -20.21 5.84 -17.81
CA SER A 117 -20.30 6.09 -19.26
C SER A 117 -18.94 6.28 -19.95
N LEU A 118 -17.87 6.51 -19.19
CA LEU A 118 -16.52 6.65 -19.74
C LEU A 118 -16.04 5.32 -20.35
N PRO A 119 -15.37 5.34 -21.51
CA PRO A 119 -14.77 4.14 -22.07
C PRO A 119 -13.69 3.61 -21.15
N LEU A 120 -13.42 2.29 -21.17
CA LEU A 120 -12.27 1.75 -20.45
C LEU A 120 -10.97 2.24 -21.12
N PRO A 121 -9.96 2.70 -20.36
CA PRO A 121 -8.73 3.25 -20.89
C PRO A 121 -7.94 2.17 -21.67
N LYS A 122 -7.16 2.61 -22.65
CA LYS A 122 -6.14 1.78 -23.27
C LYS A 122 -4.88 1.86 -22.44
N ILE A 123 -4.26 0.70 -22.21
CA ILE A 123 -3.01 0.62 -21.46
C ILE A 123 -1.85 0.58 -22.47
N HIS A 124 -0.83 1.37 -22.21
CA HIS A 124 0.43 1.43 -22.95
C HIS A 124 1.57 1.81 -21.99
N GLY A 125 2.81 1.74 -22.45
CA GLY A 125 3.94 2.14 -21.58
C GLY A 125 5.26 1.57 -22.08
N ASP A 126 6.31 1.85 -21.31
CA ASP A 126 7.66 1.34 -21.57
C ASP A 126 7.99 0.20 -20.59
N ALA A 127 7.88 -1.03 -21.13
CA ALA A 127 8.21 -2.24 -20.38
C ALA A 127 9.73 -2.39 -20.14
N SER A 128 10.58 -1.75 -20.95
CA SER A 128 12.04 -1.89 -20.83
C SER A 128 12.58 -1.33 -19.54
N SER A 129 11.95 -0.28 -19.00
CA SER A 129 12.31 0.34 -17.71
C SER A 129 12.23 -0.62 -16.53
N PHE A 130 11.36 -1.64 -16.58
CA PHE A 130 11.32 -2.69 -15.57
C PHE A 130 12.62 -3.48 -15.50
N PHE A 131 13.12 -3.94 -16.66
CA PHE A 131 14.34 -4.75 -16.72
C PHE A 131 15.58 -3.95 -16.30
N VAL A 132 15.61 -2.65 -16.61
CA VAL A 132 16.65 -1.74 -16.09
C VAL A 132 16.61 -1.70 -14.56
N SER A 133 15.43 -1.57 -13.97
CA SER A 133 15.27 -1.59 -12.50
C SER A 133 15.71 -2.92 -11.89
N VAL A 134 15.40 -4.06 -12.54
CA VAL A 134 15.85 -5.40 -12.10
C VAL A 134 17.36 -5.52 -12.12
N GLU A 135 18.01 -5.02 -13.16
CA GLU A 135 19.48 -5.03 -13.27
C GLU A 135 20.13 -4.12 -12.21
N GLN A 136 19.56 -2.93 -11.99
CA GLN A 136 20.09 -1.96 -11.01
C GLN A 136 19.97 -2.45 -9.57
N ILE A 137 18.85 -3.07 -9.18
CA ILE A 137 18.66 -3.56 -7.81
C ILE A 137 19.45 -4.85 -7.54
N GLY A 138 19.67 -5.67 -8.57
CA GLY A 138 20.47 -6.91 -8.47
C GLY A 138 20.04 -7.79 -7.29
N ASP A 139 21.02 -8.23 -6.51
CA ASP A 139 20.84 -9.08 -5.33
C ASP A 139 20.47 -8.32 -4.04
N ASP A 140 20.36 -6.99 -4.10
CA ASP A 140 20.02 -6.16 -2.95
C ASP A 140 18.52 -6.10 -2.66
N GLY A 141 17.67 -6.57 -3.59
CA GLY A 141 16.24 -6.51 -3.39
C GLY A 141 15.38 -7.05 -4.53
N ILE A 142 14.14 -6.60 -4.56
CA ILE A 142 13.16 -6.95 -5.58
C ILE A 142 12.61 -5.69 -6.26
N VAL A 143 12.10 -5.85 -7.50
CA VAL A 143 11.28 -4.82 -8.14
C VAL A 143 9.82 -5.12 -7.84
N ASP A 144 9.16 -4.18 -7.17
CA ASP A 144 7.75 -4.25 -6.79
C ASP A 144 6.89 -3.57 -7.87
N VAL A 145 6.04 -4.36 -8.53
CA VAL A 145 5.14 -3.89 -9.60
C VAL A 145 3.86 -3.38 -8.98
N SER A 146 3.75 -2.06 -8.84
CA SER A 146 2.57 -1.45 -8.23
C SER A 146 1.39 -1.43 -9.21
N LEU A 147 0.28 -2.05 -8.81
CA LEU A 147 -1.01 -2.00 -9.52
C LEU A 147 -1.83 -0.76 -9.12
N GLY A 148 -1.40 -0.03 -8.08
CA GLY A 148 -2.12 1.11 -7.51
C GLY A 148 -3.13 0.69 -6.46
N MET A 149 -4.23 1.45 -6.38
CA MET A 149 -5.33 1.13 -5.46
C MET A 149 -6.19 -0.01 -6.00
N ASN A 150 -6.74 -0.81 -5.10
CA ASN A 150 -7.72 -1.83 -5.43
C ASN A 150 -9.03 -1.22 -5.97
N PRO A 151 -9.93 -2.01 -6.55
CA PRO A 151 -11.19 -1.51 -7.11
C PRO A 151 -12.02 -0.69 -6.12
N ALA A 152 -12.28 -1.22 -4.92
CA ALA A 152 -13.10 -0.54 -3.92
C ALA A 152 -12.43 0.71 -3.34
N GLY A 153 -11.13 0.67 -3.10
CA GLY A 153 -10.35 1.84 -2.68
C GLY A 153 -10.39 2.96 -3.73
N THR A 154 -10.23 2.62 -5.01
CA THR A 154 -10.40 3.60 -6.11
C THR A 154 -11.79 4.22 -6.08
N VAL A 155 -12.84 3.40 -5.95
CA VAL A 155 -14.23 3.90 -5.85
C VAL A 155 -14.40 4.79 -4.62
N ALA A 156 -13.83 4.41 -3.48
CA ALA A 156 -13.88 5.24 -2.26
C ALA A 156 -13.21 6.61 -2.45
N THR A 157 -12.14 6.71 -3.24
CA THR A 157 -11.53 8.02 -3.57
C THR A 157 -12.35 8.86 -4.53
N LEU A 158 -13.21 8.24 -5.35
CA LEU A 158 -14.13 8.96 -6.24
C LEU A 158 -15.35 9.52 -5.50
N LEU A 159 -15.78 8.89 -4.41
CA LEU A 159 -16.98 9.24 -3.64
C LEU A 159 -16.66 10.00 -2.34
N GLY A 160 -15.52 9.72 -1.73
CA GLY A 160 -15.25 10.03 -0.32
C GLY A 160 -15.90 9.01 0.62
N THR A 161 -15.40 8.93 1.84
CA THR A 161 -15.79 7.89 2.82
C THR A 161 -17.30 7.94 3.15
N ASP A 162 -17.85 9.13 3.35
CA ASP A 162 -19.26 9.30 3.75
C ASP A 162 -20.21 8.87 2.64
N ALA A 163 -20.00 9.33 1.40
CA ALA A 163 -20.84 8.97 0.27
C ALA A 163 -20.73 7.48 -0.06
N PHE A 164 -19.51 6.92 0.02
CA PHE A 164 -19.31 5.48 -0.16
C PHE A 164 -20.11 4.69 0.89
N ALA A 165 -20.00 5.04 2.17
CA ALA A 165 -20.73 4.35 3.24
C ALA A 165 -22.25 4.41 3.05
N ILE A 166 -22.80 5.57 2.66
CA ILE A 166 -24.23 5.72 2.40
C ILE A 166 -24.65 4.90 1.17
N MET A 167 -23.95 5.05 0.05
CA MET A 167 -24.29 4.37 -1.20
C MET A 167 -24.05 2.86 -1.13
N SER A 168 -23.14 2.37 -0.29
CA SER A 168 -22.95 0.93 -0.06
C SER A 168 -24.21 0.25 0.52
N VAL A 169 -25.12 1.02 1.10
CA VAL A 169 -26.41 0.55 1.64
C VAL A 169 -27.58 0.90 0.72
N MET A 170 -27.63 2.14 0.22
CA MET A 170 -28.79 2.68 -0.51
C MET A 170 -28.76 2.36 -2.01
N ASP A 171 -27.56 2.33 -2.61
CA ASP A 171 -27.31 2.14 -4.04
C ASP A 171 -26.21 1.09 -4.26
N ARG A 172 -26.28 -0.02 -3.54
CA ARG A 172 -25.26 -1.07 -3.51
C ARG A 172 -24.92 -1.62 -4.89
N ASP A 173 -25.91 -1.75 -5.77
CA ASP A 173 -25.75 -2.15 -7.17
C ASP A 173 -24.79 -1.22 -7.94
N VAL A 174 -24.90 0.08 -7.72
CA VAL A 174 -24.03 1.08 -8.36
C VAL A 174 -22.60 0.98 -7.85
N ILE A 175 -22.39 0.76 -6.55
CA ILE A 175 -21.05 0.52 -6.01
C ILE A 175 -20.43 -0.74 -6.65
N HIS A 176 -21.21 -1.80 -6.83
CA HIS A 176 -20.74 -3.00 -7.53
C HIS A 176 -20.37 -2.72 -9.00
N ASP A 177 -21.15 -1.92 -9.73
CA ASP A 177 -20.83 -1.54 -11.11
C ASP A 177 -19.54 -0.72 -11.20
N LEU A 178 -19.33 0.21 -10.26
CA LEU A 178 -18.10 0.99 -10.15
C LEU A 178 -16.89 0.08 -9.84
N CYS A 179 -16.99 -0.78 -8.83
CA CYS A 179 -15.92 -1.72 -8.49
C CYS A 179 -15.59 -2.67 -9.66
N GLN A 180 -16.62 -3.16 -10.36
CA GLN A 180 -16.44 -4.00 -11.56
C GLN A 180 -15.69 -3.27 -12.66
N ARG A 181 -16.00 -1.99 -12.88
CA ARG A 181 -15.29 -1.15 -13.83
C ARG A 181 -13.82 -1.00 -13.48
N GLU A 182 -13.52 -0.67 -12.20
CA GLU A 182 -12.14 -0.48 -11.74
C GLU A 182 -11.34 -1.79 -11.78
N MET A 183 -11.95 -2.93 -11.41
CA MET A 183 -11.35 -4.25 -11.60
C MET A 183 -11.00 -4.49 -13.07
N ASN A 184 -11.90 -4.17 -14.01
CA ASN A 184 -11.62 -4.33 -15.43
C ASN A 184 -10.44 -3.46 -15.91
N ILE A 185 -10.24 -2.29 -15.33
CA ILE A 185 -9.07 -1.43 -15.62
C ILE A 185 -7.79 -2.09 -15.09
N ILE A 186 -7.78 -2.56 -13.83
CA ILE A 186 -6.63 -3.26 -13.24
C ILE A 186 -6.30 -4.54 -14.03
N MET A 187 -7.30 -5.31 -14.44
CA MET A 187 -7.10 -6.51 -15.26
C MET A 187 -6.45 -6.17 -16.62
N ARG A 188 -6.78 -5.02 -17.23
CA ARG A 188 -6.09 -4.54 -18.44
C ARG A 188 -4.64 -4.15 -18.17
N ARG A 189 -4.36 -3.47 -17.05
CA ARG A 189 -2.98 -3.17 -16.61
C ARG A 189 -2.20 -4.46 -16.41
N LEU A 190 -2.77 -5.41 -15.66
CA LEU A 190 -2.13 -6.69 -15.38
C LEU A 190 -1.88 -7.49 -16.65
N LYS A 191 -2.83 -7.51 -17.60
CA LYS A 191 -2.60 -8.13 -18.91
C LYS A 191 -1.41 -7.51 -19.64
N PHE A 192 -1.32 -6.19 -19.72
CA PHE A 192 -0.16 -5.51 -20.33
C PHE A 192 1.15 -5.90 -19.64
N ILE A 193 1.17 -5.95 -18.31
CA ILE A 193 2.33 -6.30 -17.49
C ILE A 193 2.76 -7.74 -17.80
N LEU A 194 1.84 -8.70 -17.75
CA LEU A 194 2.12 -10.12 -17.97
C LEU A 194 2.51 -10.42 -19.42
N ASP A 195 1.87 -9.78 -20.41
CA ASP A 195 2.23 -9.91 -21.84
C ASP A 195 3.68 -9.46 -22.08
N ASN A 196 4.19 -8.51 -21.27
CA ASN A 196 5.58 -8.03 -21.34
C ASN A 196 6.54 -8.78 -20.38
N LYS A 197 6.09 -9.88 -19.74
CA LYS A 197 6.92 -10.71 -18.85
C LYS A 197 7.45 -9.96 -17.62
N ILE A 198 6.69 -9.01 -17.11
CA ILE A 198 7.01 -8.20 -15.93
C ILE A 198 6.46 -8.90 -14.69
N GLY A 199 7.25 -9.00 -13.65
CA GLY A 199 6.95 -9.65 -12.37
C GLY A 199 8.22 -10.25 -11.75
N PRO A 200 8.13 -11.12 -10.73
CA PRO A 200 6.92 -11.76 -10.19
C PRO A 200 6.31 -11.06 -8.96
N PHE A 201 6.87 -9.94 -8.48
CA PHE A 201 6.40 -9.29 -7.23
C PHE A 201 5.47 -8.14 -7.56
N PHE A 202 4.25 -8.21 -7.02
CA PHE A 202 3.18 -7.23 -7.26
C PHE A 202 2.72 -6.62 -5.94
N SER A 203 2.21 -5.39 -5.99
CA SER A 203 1.59 -4.74 -4.83
C SER A 203 0.30 -4.01 -5.19
N MET A 204 -0.61 -3.95 -4.21
CA MET A 204 -1.87 -3.22 -4.27
C MET A 204 -2.18 -2.64 -2.89
N ALA A 205 -2.98 -1.58 -2.84
CA ALA A 205 -3.39 -0.90 -1.62
C ALA A 205 -4.84 -0.42 -1.78
N GLY A 206 -5.47 0.01 -0.68
CA GLY A 206 -6.80 0.63 -0.73
C GLY A 206 -7.88 -0.15 0.00
N GLU A 207 -7.58 -1.36 0.46
CA GLU A 207 -8.52 -2.20 1.21
C GLU A 207 -8.94 -1.55 2.53
N GLU A 208 -8.13 -0.65 3.08
CA GLU A 208 -8.41 0.11 4.30
C GLU A 208 -9.66 1.00 4.24
N TYR A 209 -10.11 1.36 3.05
CA TYR A 209 -11.35 2.13 2.91
C TYR A 209 -12.60 1.31 3.27
N ILE A 210 -12.51 -0.03 3.24
CA ILE A 210 -13.63 -0.94 3.47
C ILE A 210 -13.36 -1.85 4.68
N VAL A 211 -12.82 -1.32 5.75
CA VAL A 211 -12.58 -2.06 7.01
C VAL A 211 -13.46 -1.53 8.15
N PRO A 212 -13.64 -2.32 9.23
CA PRO A 212 -14.26 -1.80 10.44
C PRO A 212 -13.58 -0.53 10.98
N PRO A 213 -14.31 0.39 11.61
CA PRO A 213 -15.71 0.24 12.04
C PRO A 213 -16.73 0.73 11.02
N ILE A 214 -16.34 1.42 9.95
CA ILE A 214 -17.27 2.01 8.97
C ILE A 214 -17.96 0.91 8.16
N HIS A 215 -17.18 -0.07 7.71
CA HIS A 215 -17.67 -1.22 6.95
C HIS A 215 -17.45 -2.52 7.74
N GLY A 216 -18.44 -3.40 7.69
CA GLY A 216 -18.35 -4.70 8.34
C GLY A 216 -17.68 -5.78 7.49
N PRO A 217 -17.46 -7.00 8.04
CA PRO A 217 -16.87 -8.11 7.28
C PRO A 217 -17.65 -8.48 6.01
N ILE A 218 -18.97 -8.29 5.99
CA ILE A 218 -19.79 -8.55 4.80
C ILE A 218 -19.44 -7.56 3.68
N ASP A 219 -19.27 -6.28 4.01
CA ASP A 219 -18.89 -5.27 3.02
C ASP A 219 -17.45 -5.48 2.55
N PHE A 220 -16.52 -5.86 3.46
CA PHE A 220 -15.17 -6.22 3.07
C PHE A 220 -15.15 -7.37 2.06
N HIS A 221 -15.95 -8.40 2.30
CA HIS A 221 -16.10 -9.51 1.36
C HIS A 221 -16.67 -9.06 0.02
N ASP A 222 -17.78 -8.31 0.04
CA ASP A 222 -18.49 -7.91 -1.16
C ASP A 222 -17.76 -6.87 -2.02
N PHE A 223 -16.99 -5.97 -1.41
CA PHE A 223 -16.35 -4.86 -2.13
C PHE A 223 -14.84 -5.04 -2.30
N ASN A 224 -14.14 -5.70 -1.38
CA ASN A 224 -12.73 -6.04 -1.55
C ASN A 224 -12.57 -7.45 -2.15
N VAL A 225 -12.90 -8.50 -1.41
CA VAL A 225 -12.59 -9.89 -1.81
C VAL A 225 -13.14 -10.23 -3.18
N ARG A 226 -14.37 -9.87 -3.46
CA ARG A 226 -15.05 -10.17 -4.73
C ARG A 226 -14.30 -9.64 -5.95
N TYR A 227 -13.63 -8.50 -5.82
CA TYR A 227 -12.96 -7.83 -6.93
C TYR A 227 -11.44 -7.96 -6.91
N ASP A 228 -10.84 -8.13 -5.73
CA ASP A 228 -9.40 -8.31 -5.57
C ASP A 228 -8.97 -9.74 -5.89
N LYS A 229 -9.78 -10.73 -5.45
CA LYS A 229 -9.42 -12.14 -5.65
C LYS A 229 -9.17 -12.52 -7.11
N PRO A 230 -9.98 -12.14 -8.11
CA PRO A 230 -9.70 -12.43 -9.52
C PRO A 230 -8.38 -11.83 -10.02
N ILE A 231 -7.97 -10.67 -9.50
CA ILE A 231 -6.68 -10.02 -9.80
C ILE A 231 -5.55 -10.85 -9.21
N ILE A 232 -5.69 -11.23 -7.94
CA ILE A 232 -4.71 -12.03 -7.20
C ILE A 232 -4.56 -13.43 -7.82
N ASP A 233 -5.67 -14.07 -8.19
CA ASP A 233 -5.65 -15.38 -8.86
C ASP A 233 -4.86 -15.32 -10.18
N LEU A 234 -5.06 -14.28 -10.99
CA LEU A 234 -4.30 -14.10 -12.25
C LEU A 234 -2.80 -13.87 -12.01
N ILE A 235 -2.44 -13.16 -10.93
CA ILE A 235 -1.04 -12.99 -10.52
C ILE A 235 -0.44 -14.35 -10.16
N HIS A 236 -1.12 -15.15 -9.34
CA HIS A 236 -0.66 -16.48 -8.94
C HIS A 236 -0.57 -17.45 -10.12
N ASP A 237 -1.54 -17.43 -11.04
CA ASP A 237 -1.53 -18.24 -12.26
C ASP A 237 -0.31 -17.92 -13.15
N SER A 238 0.21 -16.70 -13.05
CA SER A 238 1.45 -16.30 -13.73
C SER A 238 2.74 -16.66 -12.98
N GLY A 239 2.63 -17.27 -11.79
CA GLY A 239 3.75 -17.56 -10.88
C GLY A 239 4.20 -16.35 -10.05
N GLY A 240 3.36 -15.33 -9.94
CA GLY A 240 3.64 -14.11 -9.18
C GLY A 240 3.20 -14.19 -7.71
N TYR A 241 3.56 -13.14 -6.97
CA TYR A 241 3.25 -12.91 -5.55
C TYR A 241 2.62 -11.55 -5.38
N ILE A 242 1.72 -11.42 -4.39
CA ILE A 242 1.03 -10.17 -4.08
C ILE A 242 1.30 -9.69 -2.67
N HIS A 243 1.67 -8.42 -2.55
CA HIS A 243 1.75 -7.65 -1.32
C HIS A 243 0.52 -6.75 -1.23
N ILE A 244 -0.22 -6.81 -0.13
CA ILE A 244 -1.34 -5.93 0.15
C ILE A 244 -0.96 -4.96 1.26
N HIS A 245 -1.28 -3.67 1.03
CA HIS A 245 -1.12 -2.62 2.01
C HIS A 245 -2.49 -2.15 2.51
N CYS A 246 -2.81 -2.47 3.76
CA CYS A 246 -4.11 -2.18 4.37
C CYS A 246 -3.96 -1.77 5.83
N HIS A 247 -4.21 -0.50 6.14
CA HIS A 247 -4.23 0.05 7.50
C HIS A 247 -5.51 -0.27 8.28
N GLY A 248 -5.48 -0.05 9.60
CA GLY A 248 -6.66 0.02 10.45
C GLY A 248 -7.10 -1.30 11.07
N SER A 249 -8.42 -1.44 11.28
CA SER A 249 -9.01 -2.54 12.07
C SER A 249 -9.23 -3.80 11.24
N ILE A 250 -8.17 -4.57 11.01
CA ILE A 250 -8.16 -5.73 10.11
C ILE A 250 -8.46 -7.07 10.79
N LYS A 251 -8.48 -7.14 12.13
CA LYS A 251 -8.62 -8.40 12.86
C LYS A 251 -9.85 -9.23 12.45
N LYS A 252 -11.00 -8.58 12.31
CA LYS A 252 -12.26 -9.25 11.93
C LYS A 252 -12.29 -9.74 10.49
N VAL A 253 -11.46 -9.15 9.62
CA VAL A 253 -11.39 -9.46 8.19
C VAL A 253 -10.08 -10.17 7.81
N PHE A 254 -9.22 -10.47 8.77
CA PHE A 254 -7.90 -11.04 8.51
C PHE A 254 -7.95 -12.36 7.73
N HIS A 255 -8.94 -13.19 8.01
CA HIS A 255 -9.13 -14.46 7.30
C HIS A 255 -9.42 -14.28 5.80
N GLU A 256 -9.94 -13.14 5.38
CA GLU A 256 -10.22 -12.85 3.99
C GLU A 256 -8.93 -12.59 3.19
N PHE A 257 -7.90 -12.01 3.80
CA PHE A 257 -6.59 -11.90 3.14
C PHE A 257 -5.99 -13.30 2.86
N ILE A 258 -6.19 -14.26 3.78
CA ILE A 258 -5.79 -15.66 3.56
C ILE A 258 -6.62 -16.28 2.42
N ASN A 259 -7.94 -16.06 2.41
CA ASN A 259 -8.86 -16.59 1.40
C ASN A 259 -8.57 -16.02 0.00
N MET A 260 -8.14 -14.77 -0.08
CA MET A 260 -7.69 -14.14 -1.33
C MET A 260 -6.35 -14.70 -1.82
N GLY A 261 -5.53 -15.27 -0.92
CA GLY A 261 -4.19 -15.75 -1.25
C GLY A 261 -3.10 -14.69 -1.13
N VAL A 262 -3.28 -13.68 -0.28
CA VAL A 262 -2.26 -12.63 -0.05
C VAL A 262 -0.96 -13.27 0.45
N ASN A 263 0.16 -12.92 -0.17
CA ASN A 263 1.48 -13.42 0.20
C ASN A 263 2.11 -12.60 1.33
N VAL A 264 2.00 -11.28 1.26
CA VAL A 264 2.53 -10.35 2.26
C VAL A 264 1.46 -9.31 2.61
N LEU A 265 1.21 -9.12 3.90
CA LEU A 265 0.28 -8.12 4.42
C LEU A 265 1.03 -7.06 5.23
N HIS A 266 0.83 -5.78 4.89
CA HIS A 266 1.40 -4.62 5.56
C HIS A 266 0.34 -3.52 5.76
N PRO A 267 0.32 -2.86 6.89
CA PRO A 267 0.83 -3.27 8.18
C PRO A 267 -0.18 -4.14 8.94
N PHE A 268 0.23 -4.64 10.11
CA PHE A 268 -0.68 -5.25 11.09
C PHE A 268 -0.58 -4.45 12.39
N GLU A 269 -1.49 -3.52 12.57
CA GLU A 269 -1.36 -2.48 13.60
C GLU A 269 -2.08 -2.85 14.90
N ALA A 270 -1.36 -2.68 16.02
CA ALA A 270 -1.94 -2.81 17.34
C ALA A 270 -2.81 -1.58 17.69
N PRO A 271 -3.72 -1.67 18.67
CA PRO A 271 -4.37 -0.49 19.23
C PRO A 271 -3.32 0.58 19.64
N SER A 272 -3.58 1.85 19.40
CA SER A 272 -4.82 2.52 19.00
C SER A 272 -5.00 2.72 17.47
N MET A 273 -3.99 2.42 16.64
CA MET A 273 -4.06 2.65 15.19
C MET A 273 -4.82 1.53 14.45
N GLY A 274 -4.69 0.30 14.91
CA GLY A 274 -5.43 -0.86 14.43
C GLY A 274 -6.09 -1.63 15.58
N ASP A 275 -6.34 -2.93 15.39
CA ASP A 275 -7.03 -3.77 16.35
C ASP A 275 -6.41 -5.17 16.53
N ILE A 276 -5.16 -5.37 16.03
CA ILE A 276 -4.51 -6.68 16.04
C ILE A 276 -3.09 -6.59 16.61
N THR A 277 -2.82 -7.34 17.66
CA THR A 277 -1.46 -7.44 18.23
C THR A 277 -0.57 -8.36 17.38
N PRO A 278 0.79 -8.25 17.46
CA PRO A 278 1.71 -9.15 16.75
C PRO A 278 1.42 -10.64 17.01
N HIS A 279 1.13 -11.00 18.24
CA HIS A 279 0.79 -12.39 18.62
C HIS A 279 -0.51 -12.85 17.92
N GLU A 280 -1.56 -12.05 17.96
CA GLU A 280 -2.83 -12.37 17.29
C GLU A 280 -2.67 -12.45 15.77
N ALA A 281 -1.89 -11.55 15.17
CA ALA A 281 -1.60 -11.57 13.74
C ALA A 281 -0.86 -12.87 13.35
N LYS A 282 0.14 -13.29 14.14
CA LYS A 282 0.85 -14.56 13.92
C LYS A 282 -0.10 -15.76 14.00
N GLU A 283 -0.94 -15.82 15.02
CA GLU A 283 -1.94 -16.89 15.17
C GLU A 283 -2.95 -16.93 14.01
N LEU A 284 -3.42 -15.77 13.56
CA LEU A 284 -4.37 -15.70 12.44
C LEU A 284 -3.70 -16.01 11.10
N ALA A 285 -2.46 -15.59 10.89
CA ALA A 285 -1.71 -15.86 9.65
C ALA A 285 -1.48 -17.37 9.43
N LYS A 286 -1.38 -18.15 10.50
CA LYS A 286 -1.25 -19.63 10.45
C LYS A 286 -0.19 -20.14 9.46
N GLY A 287 0.90 -19.40 9.32
CA GLY A 287 1.97 -19.75 8.39
C GLY A 287 1.59 -19.64 6.90
N LYS A 288 0.58 -18.84 6.54
CA LYS A 288 0.12 -18.67 5.16
C LYS A 288 0.42 -17.28 4.58
N ILE A 289 0.57 -16.28 5.44
CA ILE A 289 0.85 -14.90 5.06
C ILE A 289 2.13 -14.45 5.75
N CYS A 290 3.04 -13.82 5.01
CA CYS A 290 4.14 -13.08 5.59
C CYS A 290 3.61 -11.76 6.15
N LEU A 291 3.96 -11.46 7.40
CA LEU A 291 3.62 -10.24 8.09
C LEU A 291 4.74 -9.21 7.89
N GLU A 292 4.40 -8.06 7.31
CA GLU A 292 5.31 -6.92 7.16
C GLU A 292 4.85 -5.80 8.09
N GLY A 293 5.69 -5.38 9.00
CA GLY A 293 5.39 -4.36 10.01
C GLY A 293 6.24 -4.60 11.25
N ASN A 294 5.84 -4.11 12.45
CA ASN A 294 4.70 -3.21 12.69
C ASN A 294 5.12 -2.10 13.68
N ILE A 295 6.39 -1.63 13.56
CA ILE A 295 6.84 -0.52 14.39
C ILE A 295 6.04 0.72 13.98
N GLN A 296 5.25 1.29 14.89
CA GLN A 296 4.41 2.43 14.57
C GLN A 296 5.25 3.62 14.12
N ILE A 297 4.85 4.27 13.02
CA ILE A 297 5.66 5.34 12.42
C ILE A 297 5.91 6.53 13.37
N ASN A 298 4.95 6.88 14.22
CA ASN A 298 5.14 7.94 15.22
C ASN A 298 6.22 7.58 16.25
N ARG A 299 6.38 6.30 16.58
CA ARG A 299 7.44 5.83 17.49
C ARG A 299 8.84 6.10 16.94
N MET A 300 8.99 6.19 15.61
CA MET A 300 10.27 6.57 14.99
C MET A 300 10.67 8.03 15.26
N TYR A 301 9.75 8.86 15.76
CA TYR A 301 10.00 10.26 16.12
C TYR A 301 9.92 10.49 17.64
N ASP A 302 9.06 9.74 18.34
CA ASP A 302 8.71 10.01 19.75
C ASP A 302 9.44 9.08 20.73
N ALA A 303 9.88 7.89 20.29
CA ALA A 303 10.54 6.91 21.16
C ALA A 303 12.06 7.10 21.23
N THR A 304 12.66 6.54 22.27
CA THR A 304 14.11 6.39 22.33
C THR A 304 14.60 5.21 21.46
N PRO A 305 15.85 5.21 21.00
CA PRO A 305 16.43 4.06 20.29
C PRO A 305 16.36 2.74 21.09
N GLU A 306 16.49 2.81 22.41
CA GLU A 306 16.40 1.68 23.32
C GLU A 306 15.00 1.08 23.32
N GLU A 307 13.95 1.90 23.37
CA GLU A 307 12.56 1.44 23.27
C GLU A 307 12.28 0.79 21.90
N ILE A 308 12.74 1.38 20.80
CA ILE A 308 12.60 0.78 19.47
C ILE A 308 13.31 -0.57 19.36
N LYS A 309 14.48 -0.69 19.98
CA LYS A 309 15.19 -1.97 20.07
C LYS A 309 14.36 -3.03 20.81
N GLU A 310 13.82 -2.68 21.97
CA GLU A 310 12.99 -3.60 22.78
C GLU A 310 11.71 -4.00 22.02
N GLU A 311 11.03 -3.07 21.38
CA GLU A 311 9.86 -3.33 20.54
C GLU A 311 10.21 -4.27 19.37
N THR A 312 11.34 -4.04 18.72
CA THR A 312 11.82 -4.87 17.61
C THR A 312 12.19 -6.29 18.08
N GLU A 313 12.88 -6.42 19.20
CA GLU A 313 13.20 -7.72 19.81
C GLU A 313 11.91 -8.50 20.16
N LEU A 314 10.94 -7.86 20.77
CA LEU A 314 9.65 -8.46 21.11
C LEU A 314 8.88 -8.89 19.85
N LEU A 315 8.86 -8.04 18.82
CA LEU A 315 8.23 -8.36 17.54
C LEU A 315 8.85 -9.62 16.91
N ILE A 316 10.18 -9.70 16.85
CA ILE A 316 10.87 -10.85 16.29
C ILE A 316 10.59 -12.11 17.12
N GLN A 317 10.67 -12.04 18.44
CA GLN A 317 10.39 -13.17 19.34
C GLN A 317 8.96 -13.70 19.18
N THR A 318 8.01 -12.80 18.92
CA THR A 318 6.58 -13.13 18.83
C THR A 318 6.19 -13.68 17.46
N VAL A 319 6.73 -13.13 16.37
CA VAL A 319 6.26 -13.41 15.01
C VAL A 319 7.20 -14.33 14.24
N PHE A 320 8.49 -14.37 14.58
CA PHE A 320 9.51 -15.12 13.88
C PHE A 320 9.96 -16.40 14.65
N ASP A 321 9.11 -16.92 15.49
CA ASP A 321 9.36 -18.12 16.33
C ASP A 321 9.59 -19.41 15.52
N ASP A 322 9.02 -19.47 14.32
CA ASP A 322 9.18 -20.56 13.35
C ASP A 322 10.16 -20.26 12.21
N HIS A 323 10.91 -19.18 12.30
CA HIS A 323 11.86 -18.71 11.29
C HIS A 323 11.25 -18.39 9.92
N LYS A 324 9.98 -17.96 9.86
CA LYS A 324 9.25 -17.68 8.61
C LYS A 324 8.42 -16.41 8.69
N GLY A 325 8.19 -15.82 7.53
CA GLY A 325 7.10 -14.89 7.28
C GLY A 325 7.11 -13.60 8.09
N LEU A 326 8.29 -13.00 8.33
CA LEU A 326 8.40 -11.67 8.94
C LEU A 326 9.32 -10.76 8.14
N ILE A 327 8.81 -9.58 7.80
CA ILE A 327 9.57 -8.42 7.33
C ILE A 327 9.39 -7.32 8.38
N VAL A 328 10.42 -7.01 9.14
CA VAL A 328 10.38 -5.91 10.12
C VAL A 328 10.37 -4.57 9.36
N CYS A 329 9.36 -3.77 9.58
CA CYS A 329 9.13 -2.53 8.85
C CYS A 329 8.34 -1.53 9.72
N PRO A 330 8.58 -0.22 9.60
CA PRO A 330 7.65 0.77 10.14
C PRO A 330 6.30 0.73 9.41
N THR A 331 5.21 1.08 10.10
CA THR A 331 3.85 1.04 9.55
C THR A 331 3.61 2.02 8.40
N ALA A 332 4.44 3.03 8.26
CA ALA A 332 4.37 4.01 7.16
C ALA A 332 5.77 4.52 6.76
N SER A 333 5.82 5.33 5.70
CA SER A 333 7.04 6.04 5.29
C SER A 333 7.37 7.17 6.26
N PRO A 334 8.64 7.58 6.39
CA PRO A 334 9.01 8.82 7.06
C PRO A 334 8.28 10.02 6.41
N TYR A 335 7.65 10.88 7.22
CA TYR A 335 6.76 11.91 6.68
C TYR A 335 6.99 13.32 7.22
N ILE A 336 7.72 13.49 8.33
CA ILE A 336 7.90 14.81 8.94
C ILE A 336 9.10 15.50 8.29
N ARG A 337 8.82 16.62 7.63
CA ARG A 337 9.86 17.41 6.97
C ARG A 337 10.86 17.98 7.99
N GLY A 338 12.16 17.84 7.70
CA GLY A 338 13.25 18.33 8.56
C GLY A 338 13.69 17.39 9.67
N GLU A 339 12.94 16.30 9.93
CA GLU A 339 13.13 15.41 11.09
C GLU A 339 13.98 14.15 10.78
N GLY A 340 14.65 14.11 9.64
CA GLY A 340 15.41 12.93 9.22
C GLY A 340 16.58 12.57 10.15
N GLU A 341 17.30 13.57 10.66
CA GLU A 341 18.39 13.33 11.63
C GLU A 341 17.84 12.90 13.01
N GLU A 342 16.67 13.40 13.41
CA GLU A 342 16.03 13.09 14.69
C GLU A 342 15.52 11.65 14.72
N CYS A 343 14.92 11.17 13.63
CA CYS A 343 14.41 9.79 13.56
C CYS A 343 15.48 8.75 13.19
N PHE A 344 16.67 9.17 12.71
CA PHE A 344 17.72 8.24 12.27
C PHE A 344 18.17 7.25 13.36
N PRO A 345 18.39 7.64 14.63
CA PRO A 345 18.81 6.70 15.69
C PRO A 345 17.80 5.56 15.90
N GLN A 346 16.50 5.84 15.80
CA GLN A 346 15.41 4.86 15.96
C GLN A 346 15.40 3.86 14.80
N TYR A 347 15.50 4.36 13.55
CA TYR A 347 15.65 3.49 12.38
C TYR A 347 16.88 2.60 12.47
N LYS A 348 18.00 3.18 12.91
CA LYS A 348 19.25 2.44 13.12
C LYS A 348 19.07 1.34 14.17
N ALA A 349 18.44 1.64 15.30
CA ALA A 349 18.17 0.67 16.36
C ALA A 349 17.32 -0.51 15.87
N MET A 350 16.24 -0.25 15.13
CA MET A 350 15.41 -1.29 14.51
C MET A 350 16.24 -2.18 13.58
N ILE A 351 16.98 -1.58 12.66
CA ILE A 351 17.74 -2.30 11.64
C ILE A 351 18.85 -3.14 12.29
N ASP A 352 19.65 -2.55 13.17
CA ASP A 352 20.75 -3.25 13.84
C ASP A 352 20.24 -4.44 14.67
N THR A 353 19.10 -4.28 15.34
CA THR A 353 18.46 -5.37 16.10
C THR A 353 18.15 -6.56 15.23
N VAL A 354 17.60 -6.35 14.04
CA VAL A 354 17.34 -7.42 13.08
C VAL A 354 18.62 -8.05 12.55
N LEU A 355 19.62 -7.24 12.22
CA LEU A 355 20.90 -7.74 11.69
C LEU A 355 21.70 -8.52 12.73
N GLU A 356 21.59 -8.18 14.01
CA GLU A 356 22.26 -8.87 15.12
C GLU A 356 21.53 -10.15 15.56
N TRP A 357 20.26 -10.35 15.17
CA TRP A 357 19.46 -11.49 15.60
C TRP A 357 20.16 -12.84 15.38
N ASN A 358 20.74 -13.05 14.23
CA ASN A 358 21.49 -14.28 13.90
C ASN A 358 22.77 -14.48 14.73
N ARG A 359 23.34 -13.42 15.28
CA ARG A 359 24.58 -13.52 16.10
C ARG A 359 24.30 -14.02 17.51
N ARG A 360 23.06 -13.83 18.00
CA ARG A 360 22.63 -14.22 19.36
C ARG A 360 22.16 -15.66 19.45
N MET A 361 21.82 -16.27 18.32
CA MET A 361 21.31 -17.65 18.23
C MET A 361 22.41 -18.67 17.95
N LYS A 362 23.64 -18.23 17.74
CA LYS A 362 24.87 -19.03 17.64
C LYS A 362 25.63 -19.04 18.94
#